data_cac46dfce9be11bd02f3317153440f35
#
_entry.id   cac46dfce9be11bd02f3317153440f35
#
_cell.length_a   1.000
_cell.length_b   1.000
_cell.length_c   1.000
_cell.angle_alpha   90.00
_cell.angle_beta   90.00
_cell.angle_gamma   90.00
#
_symmetry.space_group_name_H-M   'P 1'
#
loop_
_entity.id
_entity.type
_entity.pdbx_description
1 polymer ?
#
loop_
_entity_poly.entity_id
_entity_poly.type
_entity_poly.pdbx_seq_one_letter_code
_entity_poly.pdbx_strand_id
1 'polypeptide(L)'
;GNYLNGQSFYGYPLEVGWNYGGPLFFTHYSFLGFDPRSKKDAYTNYFNNNRNTALIHHAYCIDNPYNYPGYSDSCWGLTASDDPDGYLAHAPHTSNDNGTISPTAALSSFPYTPTESMKALKYFYRNLPKTWGYYGFYDAFNQKRNWWATSYLAIDEGPILVMIENYRSALLWNLFMENPEINSALQAIGFTYDPFAIDEISSFNKHFELIPIPSKDVVYLNYLSDQPISVSVNIYNSTGQLTTTKYQKLFFDQNSKTKLLNISSLKRGLHFITIEGPQLKEVLKFLKD
;
A
#
# COMPACT_ATOMS: atom_id res chain seq x y z
N GLY A 1 -22.90 8.18 8.16
CA GLY A 1 -22.22 7.40 9.11
C GLY A 1 -22.43 5.89 9.09
N ASN A 2 -23.08 5.32 8.06
CA ASN A 2 -23.43 3.88 8.09
C ASN A 2 -22.24 2.94 7.80
N TYR A 3 -21.07 3.49 7.47
CA TYR A 3 -19.87 2.70 7.13
C TYR A 3 -18.74 2.84 8.15
N LEU A 4 -18.96 3.58 9.24
CA LEU A 4 -17.97 3.62 10.33
C LEU A 4 -17.90 2.25 11.00
N ASN A 5 -16.68 1.75 11.22
CA ASN A 5 -16.43 0.48 11.87
C ASN A 5 -15.78 0.68 13.25
N GLY A 6 -14.56 1.18 13.30
CA GLY A 6 -13.83 1.48 14.54
C GLY A 6 -13.36 0.25 15.31
N GLN A 7 -13.47 -0.95 14.75
CA GLN A 7 -12.98 -2.21 15.35
C GLN A 7 -11.60 -2.56 14.84
N SER A 8 -10.98 -3.54 15.47
CA SER A 8 -9.72 -4.14 15.00
C SER A 8 -9.92 -5.63 14.75
N PHE A 9 -9.37 -6.11 13.63
CA PHE A 9 -9.40 -7.51 13.24
C PHE A 9 -7.96 -7.99 13.02
N TYR A 10 -7.57 -9.09 13.61
CA TYR A 10 -6.19 -9.60 13.56
C TYR A 10 -5.12 -8.58 13.99
N GLY A 11 -5.49 -7.62 14.86
CA GLY A 11 -4.61 -6.54 15.29
C GLY A 11 -4.55 -5.32 14.37
N TYR A 12 -5.24 -5.33 13.24
CA TYR A 12 -5.33 -4.21 12.31
C TYR A 12 -6.61 -3.40 12.55
N PRO A 13 -6.52 -2.08 12.83
CA PRO A 13 -7.69 -1.22 12.98
C PRO A 13 -8.38 -1.02 11.63
N LEU A 14 -9.71 -1.03 11.65
CA LEU A 14 -10.57 -0.75 10.51
C LEU A 14 -11.50 0.40 10.87
N GLU A 15 -11.25 1.58 10.31
CA GLU A 15 -12.00 2.79 10.64
C GLU A 15 -13.33 2.85 9.88
N VAL A 16 -13.32 2.46 8.61
CA VAL A 16 -14.51 2.40 7.75
C VAL A 16 -14.58 1.07 7.00
N GLY A 17 -15.78 0.63 6.70
CA GLY A 17 -16.07 -0.59 5.96
C GLY A 17 -16.80 -1.66 6.75
N TRP A 18 -17.06 -2.78 6.13
CA TRP A 18 -17.69 -3.94 6.78
C TRP A 18 -16.70 -4.65 7.72
N ASN A 19 -17.23 -5.45 8.63
CA ASN A 19 -16.39 -6.29 9.50
C ASN A 19 -15.45 -7.13 8.62
N TYR A 20 -14.18 -7.19 9.01
CA TYR A 20 -13.08 -7.80 8.26
C TYR A 20 -12.82 -7.18 6.87
N GLY A 21 -13.44 -6.03 6.53
CA GLY A 21 -13.18 -5.28 5.31
C GLY A 21 -14.11 -5.58 4.13
N GLY A 22 -14.84 -6.70 4.16
CA GLY A 22 -15.64 -7.16 3.00
C GLY A 22 -14.75 -7.64 1.84
N PRO A 23 -15.27 -7.80 0.61
CA PRO A 23 -14.49 -8.19 -0.56
C PRO A 23 -13.44 -7.14 -0.93
N LEU A 24 -12.22 -7.57 -1.29
CA LEU A 24 -11.10 -6.67 -1.53
C LEU A 24 -11.26 -5.70 -2.71
N PHE A 25 -12.18 -5.96 -3.64
CA PHE A 25 -12.43 -4.99 -4.72
C PHE A 25 -12.88 -3.62 -4.19
N PHE A 26 -13.40 -3.53 -2.98
CA PHE A 26 -13.71 -2.24 -2.31
C PHE A 26 -12.47 -1.37 -2.15
N THR A 27 -11.30 -1.97 -1.95
CA THR A 27 -10.02 -1.26 -1.80
C THR A 27 -9.32 -1.01 -3.12
N HIS A 28 -9.82 -1.56 -4.24
CA HIS A 28 -9.19 -1.47 -5.54
C HIS A 28 -9.94 -0.53 -6.48
N TYR A 29 -11.20 -0.80 -6.79
CA TYR A 29 -11.91 -0.12 -7.88
C TYR A 29 -12.02 1.39 -7.71
N SER A 30 -12.34 1.87 -6.51
CA SER A 30 -12.39 3.31 -6.23
C SER A 30 -11.03 3.98 -6.27
N PHE A 31 -9.94 3.21 -6.22
CA PHE A 31 -8.57 3.71 -6.11
C PHE A 31 -7.68 3.37 -7.31
N LEU A 32 -8.26 2.91 -8.42
CA LEU A 32 -7.51 2.69 -9.66
C LEU A 32 -6.92 4.00 -10.22
N GLY A 33 -7.70 5.08 -10.17
CA GLY A 33 -7.27 6.42 -10.59
C GLY A 33 -7.06 7.37 -9.42
N PHE A 34 -7.92 7.33 -8.40
CA PHE A 34 -7.78 8.17 -7.22
C PHE A 34 -6.61 7.70 -6.35
N ASP A 35 -5.61 8.57 -6.19
CA ASP A 35 -4.46 8.33 -5.30
C ASP A 35 -4.85 8.58 -3.84
N PRO A 36 -4.96 7.55 -2.99
CA PRO A 36 -5.33 7.73 -1.59
C PRO A 36 -4.16 8.17 -0.70
N ARG A 37 -2.92 8.20 -1.22
CA ARG A 37 -1.73 8.51 -0.43
C ARG A 37 -1.77 9.92 0.12
N SER A 38 -1.33 10.08 1.37
CA SER A 38 -1.26 11.38 2.06
C SER A 38 -2.57 12.17 2.06
N LYS A 39 -3.70 11.50 2.04
CA LYS A 39 -5.04 12.09 2.04
C LYS A 39 -5.94 11.43 3.05
N LYS A 40 -6.72 12.25 3.74
CA LYS A 40 -7.79 11.81 4.64
C LYS A 40 -9.00 12.73 4.55
N ASP A 41 -10.13 12.21 4.95
CA ASP A 41 -11.33 13.00 5.23
C ASP A 41 -11.65 13.00 6.73
N ALA A 42 -12.90 13.32 7.09
CA ALA A 42 -13.34 13.30 8.48
C ALA A 42 -13.44 11.88 9.09
N TYR A 43 -13.35 10.83 8.28
CA TYR A 43 -13.61 9.45 8.68
C TYR A 43 -12.36 8.60 8.75
N THR A 44 -11.46 8.71 7.76
CA THR A 44 -10.26 7.87 7.70
C THR A 44 -9.20 8.42 6.75
N ASN A 45 -7.98 7.93 6.91
CA ASN A 45 -6.98 7.87 5.86
C ASN A 45 -7.23 6.61 5.02
N TYR A 46 -7.70 6.78 3.79
CA TYR A 46 -8.10 5.64 2.95
C TYR A 46 -6.95 4.75 2.53
N PHE A 47 -5.73 5.27 2.41
CA PHE A 47 -4.57 4.42 2.15
C PHE A 47 -4.33 3.44 3.29
N ASN A 48 -4.31 3.95 4.52
CA ASN A 48 -4.12 3.13 5.72
C ASN A 48 -5.28 2.14 5.93
N ASN A 49 -6.51 2.58 5.71
CA ASN A 49 -7.68 1.71 5.83
C ASN A 49 -7.66 0.57 4.80
N ASN A 50 -7.33 0.86 3.54
CA ASN A 50 -7.21 -0.14 2.48
C ASN A 50 -6.06 -1.12 2.75
N ARG A 51 -4.91 -0.61 3.23
CA ARG A 51 -3.79 -1.45 3.68
C ARG A 51 -4.21 -2.39 4.79
N ASN A 52 -4.85 -1.88 5.81
CA ASN A 52 -5.33 -2.69 6.93
C ASN A 52 -6.34 -3.74 6.46
N THR A 53 -7.25 -3.40 5.55
CA THR A 53 -8.17 -4.35 4.94
C THR A 53 -7.45 -5.50 4.24
N ALA A 54 -6.44 -5.18 3.43
CA ALA A 54 -5.64 -6.20 2.74
C ALA A 54 -4.85 -7.09 3.73
N LEU A 55 -4.29 -6.50 4.80
CA LEU A 55 -3.59 -7.24 5.86
C LEU A 55 -4.54 -8.11 6.70
N ILE A 56 -5.79 -7.67 6.91
CA ILE A 56 -6.83 -8.49 7.55
C ILE A 56 -7.12 -9.74 6.71
N HIS A 57 -7.26 -9.60 5.38
CA HIS A 57 -7.47 -10.75 4.49
C HIS A 57 -6.27 -11.70 4.49
N HIS A 58 -5.05 -11.16 4.46
CA HIS A 58 -3.83 -11.95 4.56
C HIS A 58 -3.77 -12.73 5.88
N ALA A 59 -3.99 -12.05 7.01
CA ALA A 59 -4.01 -12.69 8.33
C ALA A 59 -5.12 -13.73 8.47
N TYR A 60 -6.30 -13.46 7.91
CA TYR A 60 -7.39 -14.44 7.86
C TYR A 60 -7.01 -15.71 7.12
N CYS A 61 -6.34 -15.59 5.97
CA CYS A 61 -5.89 -16.76 5.22
C CYS A 61 -4.76 -17.53 5.92
N ILE A 62 -3.94 -16.85 6.74
CA ILE A 62 -2.96 -17.53 7.61
C ILE A 62 -3.65 -18.28 8.75
N ASP A 63 -4.59 -17.62 9.43
CA ASP A 63 -5.38 -18.22 10.53
C ASP A 63 -6.24 -19.38 10.03
N ASN A 64 -6.78 -19.25 8.83
CA ASN A 64 -7.56 -20.27 8.11
C ASN A 64 -8.58 -21.01 9.00
N PRO A 65 -9.52 -20.30 9.63
CA PRO A 65 -10.37 -20.87 10.67
C PRO A 65 -11.31 -21.99 10.18
N TYR A 66 -11.51 -22.09 8.86
CA TYR A 66 -12.32 -23.14 8.24
C TYR A 66 -11.50 -24.25 7.58
N ASN A 67 -10.18 -24.24 7.74
CA ASN A 67 -9.25 -25.24 7.19
C ASN A 67 -9.38 -25.43 5.67
N TYR A 68 -9.50 -24.33 4.93
CA TYR A 68 -9.52 -24.40 3.46
C TYR A 68 -8.16 -24.78 2.90
N PRO A 69 -8.06 -25.82 2.06
CA PRO A 69 -6.82 -26.12 1.35
C PRO A 69 -6.34 -24.93 0.54
N GLY A 70 -5.05 -24.58 0.70
CA GLY A 70 -4.42 -23.49 -0.03
C GLY A 70 -4.32 -22.18 0.74
N TYR A 71 -5.24 -21.86 1.64
CA TYR A 71 -5.14 -20.63 2.45
C TYR A 71 -3.85 -20.61 3.26
N SER A 72 -3.04 -19.57 3.10
CA SER A 72 -1.73 -19.44 3.76
C SER A 72 -1.15 -18.04 3.61
N ASP A 73 0.03 -17.80 4.19
CA ASP A 73 0.85 -16.58 4.01
C ASP A 73 1.13 -16.23 2.54
N SER A 74 1.15 -17.22 1.66
CA SER A 74 1.46 -17.03 0.24
C SER A 74 0.26 -17.26 -0.69
N CYS A 75 -0.87 -17.69 -0.16
CA CYS A 75 -2.08 -17.95 -0.93
C CYS A 75 -3.28 -17.34 -0.20
N TRP A 76 -3.63 -16.13 -0.62
CA TRP A 76 -4.63 -15.31 0.05
C TRP A 76 -5.32 -14.37 -0.94
N GLY A 77 -6.44 -13.79 -0.52
CA GLY A 77 -7.17 -12.77 -1.24
C GLY A 77 -8.57 -13.22 -1.63
N LEU A 78 -9.55 -12.59 -0.98
CA LEU A 78 -10.97 -12.84 -1.20
C LEU A 78 -11.61 -11.60 -1.82
N THR A 79 -12.32 -11.78 -2.92
CA THR A 79 -13.03 -10.71 -3.61
C THR A 79 -14.21 -11.27 -4.38
N ALA A 80 -14.94 -10.44 -5.10
CA ALA A 80 -15.88 -10.91 -6.11
C ALA A 80 -15.10 -11.52 -7.26
N SER A 81 -15.49 -12.69 -7.71
CA SER A 81 -14.84 -13.45 -8.78
C SER A 81 -15.70 -14.61 -9.25
N ASP A 82 -15.26 -15.29 -10.31
CA ASP A 82 -15.78 -16.60 -10.64
C ASP A 82 -15.65 -17.57 -9.46
N ASP A 83 -16.59 -18.49 -9.39
CA ASP A 83 -16.72 -19.50 -8.35
C ASP A 83 -17.16 -20.83 -8.98
N PRO A 84 -16.87 -21.99 -8.37
CA PRO A 84 -17.36 -23.27 -8.88
C PRO A 84 -18.88 -23.33 -9.16
N ASP A 85 -19.65 -22.49 -8.46
CA ASP A 85 -21.10 -22.48 -8.55
C ASP A 85 -21.64 -21.18 -9.23
N GLY A 86 -20.77 -20.38 -9.87
CA GLY A 86 -21.14 -19.16 -10.59
C GLY A 86 -20.19 -17.99 -10.36
N TYR A 87 -20.71 -16.83 -9.91
CA TYR A 87 -19.93 -15.64 -9.55
C TYR A 87 -20.35 -15.19 -8.16
N LEU A 88 -19.41 -15.08 -7.22
CA LEU A 88 -19.68 -14.75 -5.82
C LEU A 88 -18.72 -13.68 -5.30
N ALA A 89 -19.23 -12.86 -4.38
CA ALA A 89 -18.41 -11.91 -3.63
C ALA A 89 -17.88 -12.58 -2.34
N HIS A 90 -16.66 -13.11 -2.39
CA HIS A 90 -15.99 -13.75 -1.26
C HIS A 90 -15.41 -12.72 -0.31
N ALA A 91 -15.55 -12.96 0.99
CA ALA A 91 -14.99 -12.13 2.04
C ALA A 91 -14.77 -12.94 3.33
N PRO A 92 -13.80 -12.56 4.20
CA PRO A 92 -13.53 -13.26 5.45
C PRO A 92 -14.77 -13.37 6.35
N HIS A 93 -14.97 -14.53 6.96
CA HIS A 93 -16.07 -14.81 7.89
C HIS A 93 -17.48 -14.57 7.34
N THR A 94 -17.67 -14.67 6.05
CA THR A 94 -19.00 -14.60 5.41
C THR A 94 -19.45 -15.99 4.96
N SER A 95 -20.77 -16.11 4.69
CA SER A 95 -21.32 -17.34 4.08
C SER A 95 -20.80 -17.61 2.67
N ASN A 96 -20.24 -16.60 2.02
CA ASN A 96 -19.67 -16.71 0.68
C ASN A 96 -18.20 -17.18 0.68
N ASP A 97 -17.56 -17.26 1.86
CA ASP A 97 -16.23 -17.85 1.95
C ASP A 97 -16.35 -19.37 1.87
N ASN A 98 -15.93 -19.93 0.77
CA ASN A 98 -16.00 -21.37 0.46
C ASN A 98 -14.64 -21.98 0.08
N GLY A 99 -13.55 -21.22 0.25
CA GLY A 99 -12.19 -21.62 -0.11
C GLY A 99 -11.73 -21.17 -1.50
N THR A 100 -12.52 -20.30 -2.16
CA THR A 100 -12.12 -19.69 -3.44
C THR A 100 -11.16 -18.53 -3.21
N ILE A 101 -10.05 -18.53 -3.94
CA ILE A 101 -9.04 -17.47 -4.00
C ILE A 101 -9.04 -16.85 -5.38
N SER A 102 -8.94 -15.53 -5.42
CA SER A 102 -8.84 -14.75 -6.66
C SER A 102 -7.49 -14.07 -6.73
N PRO A 103 -6.64 -14.33 -7.71
CA PRO A 103 -5.33 -13.70 -7.86
C PRO A 103 -5.42 -12.17 -7.79
N THR A 104 -6.43 -11.56 -8.40
CA THR A 104 -6.64 -10.12 -8.38
C THR A 104 -6.70 -9.54 -6.96
N ALA A 105 -7.29 -10.24 -6.00
CA ALA A 105 -7.44 -9.75 -4.64
C ALA A 105 -6.07 -9.46 -3.99
N ALA A 106 -5.12 -10.39 -4.09
CA ALA A 106 -3.77 -10.21 -3.57
C ALA A 106 -2.92 -9.29 -4.45
N LEU A 107 -3.03 -9.42 -5.78
CA LEU A 107 -2.15 -8.70 -6.71
C LEU A 107 -2.55 -7.24 -6.92
N SER A 108 -3.84 -6.93 -6.90
CA SER A 108 -4.29 -5.54 -6.93
C SER A 108 -4.05 -4.81 -5.60
N SER A 109 -3.68 -5.53 -4.55
CA SER A 109 -3.26 -4.96 -3.27
C SER A 109 -1.77 -4.54 -3.23
N PHE A 110 -1.01 -4.66 -4.31
CA PHE A 110 0.42 -4.30 -4.35
C PHE A 110 0.75 -2.93 -3.76
N PRO A 111 -0.01 -1.84 -4.01
CA PRO A 111 0.28 -0.56 -3.39
C PRO A 111 0.17 -0.56 -1.86
N TYR A 112 -0.64 -1.45 -1.31
CA TYR A 112 -0.94 -1.52 0.11
C TYR A 112 -0.10 -2.55 0.87
N THR A 113 0.18 -3.70 0.23
CA THR A 113 0.86 -4.86 0.83
C THR A 113 1.90 -5.45 -0.11
N PRO A 114 2.95 -4.69 -0.51
CA PRO A 114 3.88 -5.14 -1.54
C PRO A 114 4.61 -6.44 -1.20
N THR A 115 4.94 -6.65 0.06
CA THR A 115 5.63 -7.88 0.51
C THR A 115 4.74 -9.10 0.40
N GLU A 116 3.52 -9.01 0.91
CA GLU A 116 2.53 -10.08 0.92
C GLU A 116 2.02 -10.38 -0.50
N SER A 117 1.77 -9.32 -1.27
CA SER A 117 1.37 -9.43 -2.68
C SER A 117 2.46 -10.07 -3.54
N MET A 118 3.74 -9.75 -3.32
CA MET A 118 4.86 -10.38 -4.02
C MET A 118 5.01 -11.86 -3.66
N LYS A 119 4.77 -12.24 -2.40
CA LYS A 119 4.75 -13.66 -2.00
C LYS A 119 3.63 -14.41 -2.73
N ALA A 120 2.43 -13.82 -2.78
CA ALA A 120 1.28 -14.41 -3.47
C ALA A 120 1.54 -14.55 -4.98
N LEU A 121 2.06 -13.49 -5.64
CA LEU A 121 2.44 -13.53 -7.05
C LEU A 121 3.38 -14.69 -7.36
N LYS A 122 4.47 -14.82 -6.58
CA LYS A 122 5.46 -15.89 -6.76
C LYS A 122 4.85 -17.26 -6.53
N TYR A 123 4.00 -17.40 -5.54
CA TYR A 123 3.34 -18.66 -5.22
C TYR A 123 2.37 -19.07 -6.33
N PHE A 124 1.46 -18.20 -6.75
CA PHE A 124 0.51 -18.47 -7.82
C PHE A 124 1.23 -18.87 -9.12
N TYR A 125 2.23 -18.08 -9.51
CA TYR A 125 2.96 -18.32 -10.76
C TYR A 125 3.80 -19.61 -10.75
N ARG A 126 4.47 -19.92 -9.63
CA ARG A 126 5.43 -21.03 -9.57
C ARG A 126 4.83 -22.35 -9.10
N ASN A 127 3.87 -22.28 -8.20
CA ASN A 127 3.33 -23.45 -7.51
C ASN A 127 1.94 -23.85 -8.01
N LEU A 128 1.21 -22.93 -8.65
CA LEU A 128 -0.14 -23.16 -9.15
C LEU A 128 -0.22 -22.89 -10.67
N PRO A 129 0.45 -23.71 -11.52
CA PRO A 129 0.55 -23.42 -12.94
C PRO A 129 -0.81 -23.39 -13.67
N LYS A 130 -1.85 -24.00 -13.09
CA LYS A 130 -3.22 -23.95 -13.62
C LYS A 130 -3.89 -22.59 -13.49
N THR A 131 -3.32 -21.67 -12.69
CA THR A 131 -3.84 -20.30 -12.55
C THR A 131 -3.35 -19.36 -13.64
N TRP A 132 -2.40 -19.78 -14.46
CA TRP A 132 -1.76 -18.93 -15.47
C TRP A 132 -2.10 -19.39 -16.88
N GLY A 133 -2.59 -18.47 -17.71
CA GLY A 133 -2.95 -18.70 -19.09
C GLY A 133 -2.33 -17.71 -20.05
N TYR A 134 -2.91 -17.57 -21.24
CA TYR A 134 -2.34 -16.77 -22.33
C TYR A 134 -2.28 -15.27 -22.01
N TYR A 135 -3.28 -14.74 -21.32
CA TYR A 135 -3.36 -13.31 -20.95
C TYR A 135 -2.93 -13.02 -19.50
N GLY A 136 -2.36 -13.97 -18.78
CA GLY A 136 -1.97 -13.83 -17.39
C GLY A 136 -2.74 -14.78 -16.48
N PHE A 137 -3.02 -14.33 -15.25
CA PHE A 137 -3.79 -15.14 -14.31
C PHE A 137 -5.23 -15.31 -14.78
N TYR A 138 -5.78 -16.50 -14.57
CA TYR A 138 -7.22 -16.73 -14.62
C TYR A 138 -7.89 -16.13 -13.38
N ASP A 139 -9.19 -15.91 -13.48
CA ASP A 139 -9.96 -15.12 -12.51
C ASP A 139 -9.92 -15.67 -11.08
N ALA A 140 -10.13 -16.98 -10.90
CA ALA A 140 -10.18 -17.58 -9.58
C ALA A 140 -9.83 -19.09 -9.59
N PHE A 141 -9.63 -19.64 -8.39
CA PHE A 141 -9.46 -21.07 -8.19
C PHE A 141 -9.94 -21.50 -6.80
N ASN A 142 -10.33 -22.77 -6.67
CA ASN A 142 -10.74 -23.39 -5.41
C ASN A 142 -10.06 -24.76 -5.26
N GLN A 143 -9.04 -24.84 -4.40
CA GLN A 143 -8.29 -26.06 -4.19
C GLN A 143 -9.12 -27.15 -3.50
N LYS A 144 -10.05 -26.78 -2.62
CA LYS A 144 -10.96 -27.71 -1.96
C LYS A 144 -11.84 -28.47 -2.95
N ARG A 145 -12.28 -27.77 -4.01
CA ARG A 145 -13.13 -28.31 -5.06
C ARG A 145 -12.32 -28.82 -6.26
N ASN A 146 -10.98 -28.70 -6.24
CA ASN A 146 -10.08 -28.90 -7.38
C ASN A 146 -10.60 -28.20 -8.65
N TRP A 147 -11.10 -26.99 -8.47
CA TRP A 147 -11.67 -26.17 -9.54
C TRP A 147 -10.74 -25.00 -9.88
N TRP A 148 -10.64 -24.69 -11.15
CA TRP A 148 -9.78 -23.67 -11.72
C TRP A 148 -10.55 -22.95 -12.82
N ALA A 149 -10.73 -21.64 -12.70
CA ALA A 149 -11.30 -20.82 -13.75
C ALA A 149 -10.44 -20.90 -15.02
N THR A 150 -11.07 -20.72 -16.16
CA THR A 150 -10.42 -20.59 -17.47
C THR A 150 -10.81 -19.28 -18.15
N SER A 151 -11.53 -18.44 -17.47
CA SER A 151 -12.02 -17.13 -17.86
C SER A 151 -11.05 -16.02 -17.50
N TYR A 152 -11.15 -14.92 -18.22
CA TYR A 152 -10.53 -13.66 -17.93
C TYR A 152 -11.62 -12.60 -17.84
N LEU A 153 -11.83 -12.05 -16.67
CA LEU A 153 -12.81 -10.99 -16.46
C LEU A 153 -12.08 -9.65 -16.37
N ALA A 154 -12.31 -8.77 -17.32
CA ALA A 154 -11.58 -7.49 -17.40
C ALA A 154 -11.74 -6.63 -16.13
N ILE A 155 -12.88 -6.77 -15.45
CA ILE A 155 -13.13 -6.05 -14.19
C ILE A 155 -12.24 -6.59 -13.04
N ASP A 156 -11.85 -7.86 -13.11
CA ASP A 156 -11.06 -8.51 -12.06
C ASP A 156 -9.55 -8.49 -12.38
N GLU A 157 -9.14 -8.78 -13.64
CA GLU A 157 -7.72 -8.75 -14.03
C GLU A 157 -7.19 -7.36 -14.33
N GLY A 158 -8.02 -6.44 -14.79
CA GLY A 158 -7.62 -5.05 -15.08
C GLY A 158 -6.97 -4.35 -13.88
N PRO A 159 -7.56 -4.44 -12.67
CA PRO A 159 -6.94 -3.91 -11.45
C PRO A 159 -5.55 -4.44 -11.15
N ILE A 160 -5.20 -5.68 -11.50
CA ILE A 160 -3.85 -6.22 -11.32
C ILE A 160 -2.83 -5.33 -12.03
N LEU A 161 -3.06 -5.07 -13.32
CA LEU A 161 -2.13 -4.28 -14.13
C LEU A 161 -2.05 -2.84 -13.63
N VAL A 162 -3.21 -2.21 -13.39
CA VAL A 162 -3.31 -0.82 -12.94
C VAL A 162 -2.66 -0.61 -11.58
N MET A 163 -2.94 -1.47 -10.61
CA MET A 163 -2.42 -1.30 -9.25
C MET A 163 -0.94 -1.68 -9.15
N ILE A 164 -0.46 -2.66 -9.91
CA ILE A 164 0.99 -2.92 -10.00
C ILE A 164 1.71 -1.72 -10.63
N GLU A 165 1.15 -1.09 -11.67
CA GLU A 165 1.78 0.08 -12.26
C GLU A 165 1.69 1.30 -11.32
N ASN A 166 0.61 1.47 -10.60
CA ASN A 166 0.52 2.49 -9.54
C ASN A 166 1.55 2.26 -8.43
N TYR A 167 1.80 1.00 -8.05
CA TYR A 167 2.89 0.67 -7.14
C TYR A 167 4.28 1.01 -7.71
N ARG A 168 4.51 0.72 -8.99
CA ARG A 168 5.82 0.90 -9.64
C ARG A 168 6.15 2.37 -9.93
N SER A 169 5.22 3.13 -10.44
CA SER A 169 5.47 4.47 -10.97
C SER A 169 4.40 5.51 -10.60
N ALA A 170 3.33 5.09 -9.95
CA ALA A 170 2.13 5.91 -9.70
C ALA A 170 1.50 6.48 -11.00
N LEU A 171 1.71 5.83 -12.16
CA LEU A 171 1.34 6.39 -13.46
C LEU A 171 -0.13 6.77 -13.53
N LEU A 172 -1.04 5.83 -13.23
CA LEU A 172 -2.47 6.07 -13.36
C LEU A 172 -2.96 7.06 -12.29
N TRP A 173 -2.41 6.98 -11.09
CA TRP A 173 -2.68 7.93 -10.02
C TRP A 173 -2.27 9.35 -10.41
N ASN A 174 -1.06 9.53 -10.93
CA ASN A 174 -0.59 10.85 -11.36
C ASN A 174 -1.47 11.42 -12.46
N LEU A 175 -1.73 10.65 -13.52
CA LEU A 175 -2.56 11.08 -14.64
C LEU A 175 -3.99 11.45 -14.22
N PHE A 176 -4.60 10.68 -13.33
CA PHE A 176 -5.94 10.97 -12.82
C PHE A 176 -5.95 12.22 -11.94
N MET A 177 -4.98 12.34 -11.02
CA MET A 177 -4.89 13.45 -10.09
C MET A 177 -4.44 14.78 -10.74
N GLU A 178 -3.85 14.75 -11.94
CA GLU A 178 -3.54 15.94 -12.74
C GLU A 178 -4.80 16.60 -13.33
N ASN A 179 -5.93 15.88 -13.38
CA ASN A 179 -7.18 16.50 -13.82
C ASN A 179 -7.57 17.62 -12.83
N PRO A 180 -7.73 18.89 -13.33
CA PRO A 180 -7.94 20.05 -12.47
C PRO A 180 -9.23 19.99 -11.65
N GLU A 181 -10.21 19.21 -12.07
CA GLU A 181 -11.49 19.03 -11.38
C GLU A 181 -11.34 18.19 -10.11
N ILE A 182 -10.40 17.25 -10.07
CA ILE A 182 -10.26 16.27 -8.99
C ILE A 182 -9.89 16.94 -7.65
N ASN A 183 -8.88 17.79 -7.64
CA ASN A 183 -8.46 18.45 -6.40
C ASN A 183 -9.57 19.35 -5.83
N SER A 184 -10.29 20.06 -6.68
CA SER A 184 -11.42 20.90 -6.27
C SER A 184 -12.57 20.05 -5.72
N ALA A 185 -12.88 18.93 -6.34
CA ALA A 185 -13.90 17.98 -5.87
C ALA A 185 -13.51 17.37 -4.52
N LEU A 186 -12.26 16.94 -4.34
CA LEU A 186 -11.77 16.39 -3.09
C LEU A 186 -11.88 17.39 -1.93
N GLN A 187 -11.51 18.65 -2.16
CA GLN A 187 -11.66 19.71 -1.16
C GLN A 187 -13.14 19.93 -0.81
N ALA A 188 -14.02 19.95 -1.80
CA ALA A 188 -15.46 20.17 -1.62
C ALA A 188 -16.11 19.06 -0.78
N ILE A 189 -15.62 17.82 -0.85
CA ILE A 189 -16.11 16.68 -0.04
C ILE A 189 -15.31 16.46 1.24
N GLY A 190 -14.40 17.38 1.59
CA GLY A 190 -13.74 17.41 2.90
C GLY A 190 -12.42 16.66 3.00
N PHE A 191 -11.81 16.27 1.88
CA PHE A 191 -10.46 15.69 1.92
C PHE A 191 -9.41 16.76 2.29
N THR A 192 -8.49 16.34 3.14
CA THR A 192 -7.34 17.14 3.58
C THR A 192 -6.05 16.36 3.38
N TYR A 193 -4.94 17.10 3.31
CA TYR A 193 -3.61 16.49 3.25
C TYR A 193 -3.25 15.85 4.60
N ASP A 194 -2.77 14.61 4.57
CA ASP A 194 -2.27 13.89 5.74
C ASP A 194 -0.79 13.52 5.56
N PRO A 195 0.14 14.35 6.03
CA PRO A 195 1.57 14.13 5.86
C PRO A 195 2.11 12.93 6.65
N PHE A 196 1.30 12.39 7.55
CA PHE A 196 1.67 11.26 8.42
C PHE A 196 1.13 9.91 7.95
N ALA A 197 0.47 9.88 6.79
CA ALA A 197 0.19 8.63 6.12
C ALA A 197 1.52 7.92 5.82
N ILE A 198 1.73 6.75 6.43
CA ILE A 198 2.95 5.96 6.22
C ILE A 198 2.86 5.36 4.81
N ASP A 199 3.44 6.04 3.85
CA ASP A 199 3.65 5.51 2.51
C ASP A 199 4.81 4.49 2.57
N GLU A 200 4.54 3.23 2.92
CA GLU A 200 5.51 2.14 2.78
C GLU A 200 5.75 1.72 1.32
N ILE A 201 5.18 2.44 0.35
CA ILE A 201 5.33 2.16 -1.09
C ILE A 201 6.75 2.39 -1.60
N SER A 202 7.63 2.98 -0.80
CA SER A 202 8.94 3.42 -1.28
C SER A 202 10.04 2.34 -1.33
N SER A 203 9.75 1.05 -1.09
CA SER A 203 10.85 0.06 -1.05
C SER A 203 11.50 -0.23 -2.42
N PHE A 204 10.82 0.04 -3.54
CA PHE A 204 11.41 -0.10 -4.89
C PHE A 204 11.97 1.21 -5.46
N ASN A 205 11.50 2.36 -4.97
CA ASN A 205 12.00 3.69 -5.37
C ASN A 205 12.53 4.47 -4.16
N LYS A 206 13.06 3.78 -3.15
CA LYS A 206 13.73 4.44 -2.05
C LYS A 206 15.01 5.07 -2.57
N HIS A 207 15.02 6.39 -2.63
CA HIS A 207 16.19 7.14 -3.09
C HIS A 207 17.12 7.50 -1.93
N PHE A 208 16.59 7.50 -0.71
CA PHE A 208 17.35 7.90 0.47
C PHE A 208 17.13 6.94 1.64
N GLU A 209 18.15 6.83 2.48
CA GLU A 209 18.07 6.15 3.78
C GLU A 209 18.73 6.97 4.88
N LEU A 210 18.32 6.72 6.12
CA LEU A 210 18.89 7.36 7.31
C LEU A 210 19.62 6.35 8.17
N ILE A 211 20.83 6.68 8.60
CA ILE A 211 21.63 5.86 9.53
C ILE A 211 22.46 6.74 10.48
N PRO A 212 22.65 6.34 11.74
CA PRO A 212 21.99 5.26 12.45
C PRO A 212 20.55 5.63 12.89
N ILE A 213 19.72 4.64 13.17
CA ILE A 213 18.42 4.80 13.81
C ILE A 213 18.33 3.77 14.93
N PRO A 214 18.14 4.15 16.20
CA PRO A 214 18.01 5.52 16.76
C PRO A 214 19.28 6.38 16.64
N SER A 215 19.14 7.69 16.76
CA SER A 215 20.23 8.64 16.58
C SER A 215 20.27 9.70 17.67
N LYS A 216 21.47 10.06 18.13
CA LYS A 216 21.63 11.00 19.25
C LYS A 216 21.81 12.44 18.80
N ASP A 217 22.87 12.76 18.08
CA ASP A 217 23.22 14.13 17.70
C ASP A 217 23.31 14.34 16.18
N VAL A 218 23.54 13.26 15.44
CA VAL A 218 23.70 13.30 13.99
C VAL A 218 23.00 12.11 13.35
N VAL A 219 22.48 12.30 12.16
CA VAL A 219 22.01 11.25 11.28
C VAL A 219 22.58 11.48 9.88
N TYR A 220 22.96 10.43 9.20
CA TYR A 220 23.45 10.51 7.85
C TYR A 220 22.31 10.20 6.88
N LEU A 221 22.14 11.09 5.93
CA LEU A 221 21.22 10.91 4.80
C LEU A 221 22.02 10.34 3.63
N ASN A 222 21.79 9.07 3.31
CA ASN A 222 22.42 8.38 2.20
C ASN A 222 21.52 8.38 0.98
N TYR A 223 22.07 8.75 -0.18
CA TYR A 223 21.42 8.67 -1.47
C TYR A 223 21.74 7.35 -2.16
N LEU A 224 20.73 6.64 -2.61
CA LEU A 224 20.84 5.27 -3.11
C LEU A 224 20.97 5.16 -4.64
N SER A 225 20.87 6.28 -5.37
CA SER A 225 21.00 6.34 -6.82
C SER A 225 22.33 6.96 -7.25
N ASP A 226 22.70 6.77 -8.52
CA ASP A 226 23.89 7.38 -9.14
C ASP A 226 23.56 8.65 -9.93
N GLN A 227 22.27 8.95 -10.14
CA GLN A 227 21.84 10.14 -10.86
C GLN A 227 21.99 11.40 -10.01
N PRO A 228 22.60 12.46 -10.51
CA PRO A 228 22.77 13.68 -9.73
C PRO A 228 21.43 14.33 -9.39
N ILE A 229 21.27 14.75 -8.13
CA ILE A 229 20.03 15.39 -7.66
C ILE A 229 20.34 16.48 -6.63
N SER A 230 19.54 17.56 -6.65
CA SER A 230 19.51 18.59 -5.61
C SER A 230 18.17 18.50 -4.87
N VAL A 231 18.22 18.41 -3.55
CA VAL A 231 17.03 18.28 -2.71
C VAL A 231 17.04 19.29 -1.55
N SER A 232 15.86 19.60 -1.06
CA SER A 232 15.65 20.30 0.20
C SER A 232 15.16 19.31 1.24
N VAL A 233 15.63 19.48 2.49
CA VAL A 233 15.31 18.59 3.60
C VAL A 233 14.71 19.42 4.73
N ASN A 234 13.51 19.04 5.18
CA ASN A 234 12.84 19.62 6.33
C ASN A 234 12.63 18.55 7.40
N ILE A 235 12.74 18.95 8.68
CA ILE A 235 12.53 18.04 9.79
C ILE A 235 11.34 18.50 10.61
N TYR A 236 10.44 17.55 10.90
CA TYR A 236 9.21 17.77 11.67
C TYR A 236 9.23 16.93 12.94
N ASN A 237 8.62 17.42 14.00
CA ASN A 237 8.38 16.66 15.22
C ASN A 237 7.18 15.70 15.06
N SER A 238 6.91 14.90 16.08
CA SER A 238 5.80 13.93 16.09
C SER A 238 4.39 14.55 15.98
N THR A 239 4.27 15.86 16.21
CA THR A 239 3.00 16.60 16.06
C THR A 239 2.89 17.31 14.71
N GLY A 240 3.84 17.10 13.80
CA GLY A 240 3.84 17.70 12.47
C GLY A 240 4.33 19.15 12.39
N GLN A 241 4.87 19.67 13.47
CA GLN A 241 5.43 21.01 13.46
C GLN A 241 6.83 20.98 12.87
N LEU A 242 7.10 21.92 11.96
CA LEU A 242 8.42 22.09 11.37
C LEU A 242 9.41 22.52 12.47
N THR A 243 10.51 21.81 12.56
CA THR A 243 11.61 22.19 13.47
C THR A 243 12.41 23.36 12.89
N THR A 244 13.31 23.93 13.68
CA THR A 244 14.22 25.00 13.22
C THR A 244 15.30 24.48 12.28
N THR A 245 15.52 23.16 12.23
CA THR A 245 16.55 22.52 11.40
C THR A 245 16.02 22.32 9.99
N LYS A 246 16.63 22.99 9.03
CA LYS A 246 16.33 22.91 7.60
C LYS A 246 17.62 22.82 6.80
N TYR A 247 17.61 22.00 5.76
CA TYR A 247 18.71 21.90 4.80
C TYR A 247 18.18 22.19 3.41
N GLN A 248 18.71 23.21 2.77
CA GLN A 248 18.32 23.59 1.40
C GLN A 248 19.46 23.31 0.43
N LYS A 249 19.09 22.84 -0.78
CA LYS A 249 20.02 22.58 -1.88
C LYS A 249 21.16 21.61 -1.52
N LEU A 250 20.80 20.51 -0.84
CA LEU A 250 21.76 19.41 -0.68
C LEU A 250 21.92 18.72 -2.05
N PHE A 251 23.16 18.70 -2.53
CA PHE A 251 23.49 18.06 -3.81
C PHE A 251 24.08 16.67 -3.54
N PHE A 252 23.60 15.69 -4.29
CA PHE A 252 24.05 14.30 -4.28
C PHE A 252 24.44 13.88 -5.69
N ASP A 253 25.50 13.06 -5.83
CA ASP A 253 25.97 12.42 -7.05
C ASP A 253 26.74 11.13 -6.70
N GLN A 254 27.33 10.48 -7.70
CA GLN A 254 28.14 9.25 -7.51
C GLN A 254 29.27 9.42 -6.48
N ASN A 255 29.84 10.64 -6.36
CA ASN A 255 30.98 10.93 -5.51
C ASN A 255 30.59 11.48 -4.14
N SER A 256 29.32 11.90 -3.97
CA SER A 256 28.81 12.56 -2.77
C SER A 256 27.44 12.02 -2.40
N LYS A 257 27.38 10.75 -2.02
CA LYS A 257 26.14 10.03 -1.70
C LYS A 257 25.63 10.27 -0.28
N THR A 258 26.47 10.73 0.64
CA THR A 258 26.11 10.85 2.06
C THR A 258 26.22 12.28 2.53
N LYS A 259 25.18 12.75 3.23
CA LYS A 259 25.18 14.06 3.91
C LYS A 259 24.87 13.88 5.39
N LEU A 260 25.64 14.60 6.22
CA LEU A 260 25.43 14.66 7.67
C LEU A 260 24.34 15.68 7.97
N LEU A 261 23.33 15.25 8.72
CA LEU A 261 22.28 16.10 9.28
C LEU A 261 22.50 16.23 10.79
N ASN A 262 22.77 17.44 11.27
CA ASN A 262 22.91 17.70 12.71
C ASN A 262 21.51 17.82 13.32
N ILE A 263 21.21 16.95 14.28
CA ILE A 263 19.93 16.86 14.98
C ILE A 263 20.06 17.12 16.48
N SER A 264 21.22 17.59 16.94
CA SER A 264 21.49 17.82 18.37
C SER A 264 20.51 18.77 19.04
N SER A 265 19.96 19.75 18.30
CA SER A 265 18.97 20.71 18.80
C SER A 265 17.55 20.16 18.89
N LEU A 266 17.28 18.98 18.36
CA LEU A 266 15.95 18.38 18.39
C LEU A 266 15.66 17.77 19.77
N LYS A 267 14.40 17.79 20.15
CA LYS A 267 13.93 17.09 21.37
C LYS A 267 13.95 15.58 21.13
N ARG A 268 14.11 14.81 22.23
CA ARG A 268 13.97 13.35 22.18
C ARG A 268 12.59 12.94 21.66
N GLY A 269 12.52 11.87 20.90
CA GLY A 269 11.29 11.30 20.37
C GLY A 269 11.31 11.08 18.86
N LEU A 270 10.16 10.75 18.33
CA LEU A 270 9.96 10.47 16.90
C LEU A 270 9.97 11.77 16.09
N HIS A 271 10.73 11.77 15.00
CA HIS A 271 10.82 12.85 14.02
C HIS A 271 10.64 12.30 12.60
N PHE A 272 10.22 13.20 11.71
CA PHE A 272 10.04 12.93 10.29
C PHE A 272 10.92 13.86 9.47
N ILE A 273 11.53 13.35 8.43
CA ILE A 273 12.31 14.10 7.44
C ILE A 273 11.57 14.06 6.12
N THR A 274 11.23 15.23 5.57
CA THR A 274 10.78 15.33 4.17
C THR A 274 11.95 15.71 3.29
N ILE A 275 12.08 15.04 2.15
CA ILE A 275 13.11 15.27 1.14
C ILE A 275 12.36 15.63 -0.15
N GLU A 276 12.62 16.82 -0.66
CA GLU A 276 11.93 17.35 -1.84
C GLU A 276 12.95 17.77 -2.91
N GLY A 277 12.79 17.24 -4.11
CA GLY A 277 13.61 17.56 -5.29
C GLY A 277 12.76 17.57 -6.54
N PRO A 278 13.35 17.83 -7.73
CA PRO A 278 12.65 17.74 -9.00
C PRO A 278 12.05 16.33 -9.17
N GLN A 279 10.73 16.21 -9.25
CA GLN A 279 9.99 14.94 -9.39
C GLN A 279 10.24 13.92 -8.27
N LEU A 280 10.77 14.37 -7.12
CA LEU A 280 11.01 13.53 -5.94
C LEU A 280 10.39 14.18 -4.71
N LYS A 281 9.60 13.38 -4.00
CA LYS A 281 9.18 13.69 -2.64
C LYS A 281 9.21 12.40 -1.82
N GLU A 282 10.02 12.40 -0.75
CA GLU A 282 10.21 11.23 0.11
C GLU A 282 10.12 11.66 1.58
N VAL A 283 9.56 10.79 2.42
CA VAL A 283 9.46 11.01 3.86
C VAL A 283 10.13 9.85 4.58
N LEU A 284 11.08 10.16 5.43
CA LEU A 284 11.76 9.20 6.29
C LEU A 284 11.47 9.52 7.75
N LYS A 285 11.50 8.49 8.60
CA LYS A 285 11.31 8.64 10.05
C LYS A 285 12.55 8.22 10.80
N PHE A 286 12.84 8.88 11.92
CA PHE A 286 13.89 8.47 12.84
C PHE A 286 13.51 8.75 14.28
N LEU A 287 14.15 8.00 15.20
CA LEU A 287 14.02 8.18 16.63
C LEU A 287 15.25 8.95 17.12
N LYS A 288 15.04 10.08 17.77
CA LYS A 288 16.04 10.87 18.48
C LYS A 288 16.10 10.40 19.92
N ASP A 289 17.29 9.92 20.35
CA ASP A 289 17.60 9.54 21.73
C ASP A 289 17.92 10.74 22.64
#